data_1a73573ffa89444e48bbbd08dad40279
#
_entry.id   1a73573ffa89444e48bbbd08dad40279
#
_cell.length_a   1.000
_cell.length_b   1.000
_cell.length_c   1.000
_cell.angle_alpha   90.00
_cell.angle_beta   90.00
_cell.angle_gamma   90.00
#
_symmetry.space_group_name_H-M   'P 1'
#
loop_
_entity.id
_entity.type
_entity.pdbx_description
1 polymer ?
#
loop_
_entity_poly.entity_id
_entity_poly.type
_entity_poly.pdbx_seq_one_letter_code
_entity_poly.pdbx_strand_id
1 'polypeptide(L)'
;MQLTQQIRAEQGAIVRLSQPRMALAPLSSSIMGHHQFKCSGLLRPSAQPSRMPASRRSMTIVRASQEAFDPQVCVVLGTQWGDEGKGKLVDILAQQYEIVARAQGGANAGHTIYDNDGNKYKLHLIPSGILNPDATCVIGNGVVVHLPGLFEEIKGLKARGIKVDGRLIISDRAHLLFELHKEIDGAREAELAGTGKQIGTTKRGIGPAYSSKAIRNGVRVGDLKDLDSFADKLRKLSLDGERRFKDFEYNVEDDIKMYKEIAGTVAPFVKDTVHLINEWAVSGRRILIEGANATMLDMDFGTYPFVTSSNPSIGGVLTGLGIAPNRLGAVIGVAKAYTTRVGAGPYPTELFGELAEELREIGAEYGTTTGRPRRIGWLDMVALKYATAINGLTHINITKLDVLSDLDEIKIGMAYIAPDGSRLPAFPSDLDLLEKCEVEYVTLPGWKEDISKVRSWEDMPEAAKKYCQFCEDALGVHCKWIGVGPGRDALVVKPNGL
;
A
#
# COMPACT_ATOMS: atom_id res chain seq x y z
N MET A 1 54.36 -0.35 -31.62
CA MET A 1 54.09 -1.01 -32.89
C MET A 1 54.45 -2.49 -32.84
N GLN A 2 53.94 -3.24 -31.85
CA GLN A 2 54.14 -4.69 -31.64
C GLN A 2 53.09 -5.35 -30.73
N LEU A 3 51.92 -4.75 -30.59
CA LEU A 3 50.82 -5.29 -29.73
C LEU A 3 49.47 -5.40 -30.48
N THR A 4 49.46 -5.32 -31.85
CA THR A 4 48.23 -5.31 -32.64
C THR A 4 48.13 -6.52 -33.60
N GLN A 5 48.98 -7.56 -33.47
CA GLN A 5 48.98 -8.72 -34.36
C GLN A 5 48.64 -10.08 -33.70
N GLN A 6 48.21 -10.10 -32.43
CA GLN A 6 47.87 -11.33 -31.73
C GLN A 6 46.39 -11.59 -31.45
N ILE A 7 45.48 -10.77 -31.96
CA ILE A 7 44.02 -10.93 -31.75
C ILE A 7 43.27 -11.36 -33.05
N ARG A 8 43.98 -11.89 -34.06
CA ARG A 8 43.32 -12.33 -35.33
C ARG A 8 43.45 -13.82 -35.66
N ALA A 9 43.80 -14.68 -34.70
CA ALA A 9 44.03 -16.11 -34.95
C ALA A 9 43.12 -17.10 -34.20
N GLU A 10 42.07 -16.66 -33.49
CA GLU A 10 41.14 -17.58 -32.79
C GLU A 10 39.65 -17.36 -33.11
N GLN A 11 39.32 -17.05 -34.35
CA GLN A 11 37.93 -17.10 -34.82
C GLN A 11 37.84 -18.05 -36.05
N GLY A 12 37.68 -19.32 -35.81
CA GLY A 12 37.55 -20.28 -36.89
C GLY A 12 37.34 -21.74 -36.45
N ALA A 13 36.30 -22.04 -35.70
CA ALA A 13 35.80 -23.41 -35.61
C ALA A 13 34.32 -23.41 -35.18
N ILE A 14 33.41 -23.20 -36.11
CA ILE A 14 31.96 -23.47 -35.93
C ILE A 14 31.74 -24.95 -36.19
N VAL A 15 31.58 -25.74 -35.14
CA VAL A 15 31.08 -27.09 -35.21
C VAL A 15 29.56 -27.05 -35.43
N ARG A 16 29.11 -27.45 -36.62
CA ARG A 16 27.70 -27.71 -36.93
C ARG A 16 27.29 -29.03 -36.28
N LEU A 17 26.50 -28.96 -35.22
CA LEU A 17 25.75 -30.13 -34.73
C LEU A 17 24.42 -30.20 -35.49
N SER A 18 24.25 -31.25 -36.26
CA SER A 18 23.04 -31.62 -36.97
C SER A 18 21.95 -32.08 -35.99
N GLN A 19 20.79 -31.47 -36.07
CA GLN A 19 19.57 -31.94 -35.39
C GLN A 19 18.94 -33.10 -36.19
N PRO A 20 18.43 -34.16 -35.56
CA PRO A 20 17.64 -35.18 -36.25
C PRO A 20 16.20 -34.63 -36.47
N ARG A 21 15.76 -34.67 -37.73
CA ARG A 21 14.37 -34.46 -38.13
C ARG A 21 13.53 -35.67 -37.66
N MET A 22 12.57 -35.40 -36.75
CA MET A 22 11.46 -36.32 -36.50
C MET A 22 10.40 -36.16 -37.59
N ALA A 23 10.12 -37.24 -38.30
CA ALA A 23 9.08 -37.36 -39.32
C ALA A 23 7.70 -37.43 -38.66
N LEU A 24 6.79 -36.55 -39.07
CA LEU A 24 5.37 -36.63 -38.75
C LEU A 24 4.73 -37.68 -39.69
N ALA A 25 4.18 -38.74 -39.12
CA ALA A 25 3.30 -39.68 -39.81
C ALA A 25 1.86 -39.15 -39.83
N PRO A 26 1.07 -39.33 -40.89
CA PRO A 26 -0.30 -38.86 -40.97
C PRO A 26 -1.26 -39.81 -40.23
N LEU A 27 -2.10 -39.26 -39.35
CA LEU A 27 -3.22 -39.97 -38.76
C LEU A 27 -4.40 -39.96 -39.73
N SER A 28 -4.83 -41.15 -40.08
CA SER A 28 -5.97 -41.46 -40.93
C SER A 28 -7.29 -41.11 -40.28
N SER A 29 -8.18 -40.53 -41.11
CA SER A 29 -9.60 -40.33 -40.89
C SER A 29 -10.37 -41.63 -40.78
N SER A 30 -11.24 -41.78 -39.83
CA SER A 30 -12.58 -42.42 -39.92
C SER A 30 -13.23 -42.42 -38.52
N ILE A 31 -14.38 -41.86 -38.39
CA ILE A 31 -15.68 -42.52 -38.30
C ILE A 31 -16.74 -41.40 -38.11
N MET A 32 -17.66 -41.38 -39.09
CA MET A 32 -18.92 -40.63 -39.07
C MET A 32 -19.87 -41.18 -38.00
N GLY A 33 -20.61 -40.27 -37.37
CA GLY A 33 -21.83 -40.56 -36.66
C GLY A 33 -22.80 -39.41 -36.86
N HIS A 34 -23.66 -39.51 -37.91
CA HIS A 34 -24.76 -38.60 -38.14
C HIS A 34 -25.90 -38.80 -37.10
N HIS A 35 -26.26 -37.76 -36.40
CA HIS A 35 -27.64 -37.63 -35.89
C HIS A 35 -28.26 -36.35 -36.46
N GLN A 36 -29.15 -36.55 -37.43
CA GLN A 36 -30.05 -35.55 -37.96
C GLN A 36 -31.16 -35.29 -36.93
N PHE A 37 -31.32 -34.04 -36.53
CA PHE A 37 -32.59 -33.54 -36.02
C PHE A 37 -33.24 -32.64 -37.09
N LYS A 38 -34.35 -33.09 -37.62
CA LYS A 38 -35.23 -32.35 -38.48
C LYS A 38 -35.93 -31.27 -37.68
N CYS A 39 -35.81 -30.00 -38.09
CA CYS A 39 -36.79 -28.96 -37.79
C CYS A 39 -37.45 -28.51 -39.12
N SER A 40 -38.68 -28.83 -39.25
CA SER A 40 -39.57 -28.37 -40.32
C SER A 40 -40.11 -26.99 -40.00
N GLY A 41 -39.97 -26.05 -40.93
CA GLY A 41 -40.88 -25.09 -41.48
C GLY A 41 -41.49 -23.99 -40.61
N LEU A 42 -41.23 -22.77 -41.02
CA LEU A 42 -42.25 -21.83 -41.56
C LEU A 42 -41.63 -20.43 -41.70
N LEU A 43 -41.42 -20.03 -42.93
CA LEU A 43 -41.14 -18.64 -43.32
C LEU A 43 -42.41 -17.78 -43.14
N ARG A 44 -42.28 -16.63 -42.50
CA ARG A 44 -43.13 -15.44 -42.72
C ARG A 44 -42.31 -14.16 -42.61
N PRO A 45 -42.72 -13.06 -43.27
CA PRO A 45 -41.82 -12.04 -43.75
C PRO A 45 -41.76 -10.78 -42.86
N SER A 46 -40.66 -10.05 -43.05
CA SER A 46 -40.41 -8.61 -42.87
C SER A 46 -41.28 -7.83 -41.87
N ALA A 47 -40.70 -7.44 -40.74
CA ALA A 47 -41.13 -6.28 -39.97
C ALA A 47 -39.95 -5.33 -39.77
N GLN A 48 -40.19 -4.04 -40.03
CA GLN A 48 -39.26 -2.92 -39.90
C GLN A 48 -38.68 -2.80 -38.49
N PRO A 49 -37.47 -2.24 -38.31
CA PRO A 49 -36.93 -2.04 -36.98
C PRO A 49 -37.67 -0.91 -36.25
N SER A 50 -38.45 -1.28 -35.24
CA SER A 50 -39.01 -0.36 -34.28
C SER A 50 -37.87 0.19 -33.41
N ARG A 51 -37.73 1.52 -33.37
CA ARG A 51 -36.85 2.25 -32.43
C ARG A 51 -37.23 1.84 -31.00
N MET A 52 -36.33 1.13 -30.33
CA MET A 52 -36.42 0.95 -28.88
C MET A 52 -36.12 2.27 -28.18
N PRO A 53 -36.93 2.70 -27.22
CA PRO A 53 -36.60 3.83 -26.39
C PRO A 53 -35.38 3.50 -25.54
N ALA A 54 -34.41 4.41 -25.49
CA ALA A 54 -33.27 4.34 -24.60
C ALA A 54 -33.79 4.27 -23.16
N SER A 55 -33.78 3.08 -22.57
CA SER A 55 -34.02 2.92 -21.15
C SER A 55 -32.79 3.54 -20.43
N ARG A 56 -33.01 4.74 -19.89
CA ARG A 56 -32.14 5.24 -18.80
C ARG A 56 -32.17 4.17 -17.71
N ARG A 57 -31.14 3.33 -17.65
CA ARG A 57 -30.87 2.58 -16.44
C ARG A 57 -30.54 3.63 -15.38
N SER A 58 -31.55 4.01 -14.62
CA SER A 58 -31.42 4.62 -13.34
C SER A 58 -30.50 3.69 -12.52
N MET A 59 -29.27 4.07 -12.27
CA MET A 59 -28.49 3.48 -11.19
C MET A 59 -29.31 3.73 -9.94
N THR A 60 -29.96 2.70 -9.46
CA THR A 60 -30.54 2.69 -8.12
C THR A 60 -29.38 2.78 -7.18
N ILE A 61 -29.06 4.02 -6.73
CA ILE A 61 -28.24 4.24 -5.57
C ILE A 61 -28.99 3.53 -4.45
N VAL A 62 -28.45 2.41 -4.02
CA VAL A 62 -28.91 1.73 -2.80
C VAL A 62 -28.74 2.77 -1.70
N ARG A 63 -29.86 3.40 -1.28
CA ARG A 63 -29.89 4.21 -0.07
C ARG A 63 -29.47 3.27 1.05
N ALA A 64 -28.19 3.40 1.48
CA ALA A 64 -27.74 2.82 2.72
C ALA A 64 -28.67 3.35 3.82
N SER A 65 -29.36 2.45 4.47
CA SER A 65 -30.09 2.72 5.70
C SER A 65 -29.16 3.45 6.67
N GLN A 66 -29.69 4.25 7.58
CA GLN A 66 -28.99 4.93 8.69
C GLN A 66 -28.41 3.91 9.70
N GLU A 67 -27.74 2.87 9.22
CA GLU A 67 -27.11 1.88 10.07
C GLU A 67 -25.80 2.43 10.61
N ALA A 68 -25.56 2.20 11.88
CA ALA A 68 -24.29 2.48 12.52
C ALA A 68 -23.15 1.79 11.72
N PHE A 69 -22.00 2.49 11.52
CA PHE A 69 -20.85 1.88 10.86
C PHE A 69 -20.34 0.71 11.72
N ASP A 70 -20.63 -0.50 11.31
CA ASP A 70 -20.31 -1.73 12.06
C ASP A 70 -19.88 -2.91 11.16
N PRO A 71 -18.90 -2.75 10.24
CA PRO A 71 -18.46 -3.85 9.42
C PRO A 71 -17.65 -4.87 10.24
N GLN A 72 -17.92 -6.17 10.04
CA GLN A 72 -17.18 -7.25 10.67
C GLN A 72 -15.69 -7.21 10.28
N VAL A 73 -15.39 -7.06 9.00
CA VAL A 73 -14.03 -6.92 8.48
C VAL A 73 -13.89 -5.54 7.85
N CYS A 74 -13.02 -4.73 8.42
CA CYS A 74 -12.76 -3.37 7.96
C CYS A 74 -11.31 -3.22 7.53
N VAL A 75 -11.08 -2.53 6.40
CA VAL A 75 -9.75 -2.26 5.87
C VAL A 75 -9.51 -0.76 5.87
N VAL A 76 -8.33 -0.32 6.32
CA VAL A 76 -7.88 1.08 6.29
C VAL A 76 -6.65 1.21 5.40
N LEU A 77 -6.76 1.94 4.29
CA LEU A 77 -5.72 2.11 3.27
C LEU A 77 -5.33 3.57 3.09
N GLY A 78 -4.07 3.83 2.73
CA GLY A 78 -3.63 5.13 2.23
C GLY A 78 -4.01 5.30 0.76
N THR A 79 -4.40 6.50 0.37
CA THR A 79 -4.89 6.78 -0.98
C THR A 79 -3.96 7.68 -1.81
N GLN A 80 -2.97 8.31 -1.19
CA GLN A 80 -2.04 9.25 -1.82
C GLN A 80 -0.62 8.63 -1.91
N TRP A 81 0.43 9.34 -1.49
CA TRP A 81 1.83 8.88 -1.48
C TRP A 81 2.37 8.55 -0.09
N GLY A 82 1.50 8.11 0.83
CA GLY A 82 1.86 7.78 2.21
C GLY A 82 1.74 8.97 3.17
N ASP A 83 1.96 8.67 4.44
CA ASP A 83 1.91 9.66 5.53
C ASP A 83 0.56 10.38 5.71
N GLU A 84 -0.55 9.79 5.22
CA GLU A 84 -1.90 10.36 5.34
C GLU A 84 -2.44 10.39 6.78
N GLY A 85 -1.75 9.77 7.73
CA GLY A 85 -2.19 9.74 9.12
C GLY A 85 -3.12 8.55 9.45
N LYS A 86 -3.02 7.44 8.71
CA LYS A 86 -3.81 6.21 8.91
C LYS A 86 -3.80 5.70 10.35
N GLY A 87 -2.64 5.74 11.01
CA GLY A 87 -2.47 5.19 12.36
C GLY A 87 -3.45 5.75 13.39
N LYS A 88 -3.81 7.03 13.29
CA LYS A 88 -4.80 7.66 14.18
C LYS A 88 -6.19 7.03 14.01
N LEU A 89 -6.67 6.87 12.78
CA LEU A 89 -7.97 6.24 12.53
C LEU A 89 -7.96 4.77 12.94
N VAL A 90 -6.88 4.04 12.62
CA VAL A 90 -6.72 2.63 13.01
C VAL A 90 -6.77 2.48 14.54
N ASP A 91 -6.07 3.32 15.27
CA ASP A 91 -6.07 3.30 16.73
C ASP A 91 -7.47 3.59 17.33
N ILE A 92 -8.21 4.55 16.76
CA ILE A 92 -9.58 4.84 17.17
C ILE A 92 -10.51 3.64 16.89
N LEU A 93 -10.46 3.11 15.66
CA LEU A 93 -11.30 1.98 15.28
C LEU A 93 -10.93 0.69 16.04
N ALA A 94 -9.65 0.47 16.36
CA ALA A 94 -9.18 -0.70 17.07
C ALA A 94 -9.87 -0.91 18.42
N GLN A 95 -10.48 0.12 19.00
CA GLN A 95 -11.29 -0.02 20.24
C GLN A 95 -12.55 -0.88 20.04
N GLN A 96 -12.97 -1.04 18.77
CA GLN A 96 -14.18 -1.78 18.42
C GLN A 96 -13.87 -3.13 17.75
N TYR A 97 -12.60 -3.49 17.59
CA TYR A 97 -12.16 -4.69 16.87
C TYR A 97 -11.33 -5.61 17.77
N GLU A 98 -11.60 -6.91 17.70
CA GLU A 98 -10.89 -7.94 18.47
C GLU A 98 -9.54 -8.30 17.87
N ILE A 99 -9.40 -8.12 16.55
CA ILE A 99 -8.20 -8.47 15.80
C ILE A 99 -7.76 -7.26 14.95
N VAL A 100 -6.47 -6.90 15.04
CA VAL A 100 -5.87 -5.87 14.19
C VAL A 100 -4.71 -6.48 13.44
N ALA A 101 -4.80 -6.51 12.09
CA ALA A 101 -3.86 -7.23 11.25
C ALA A 101 -3.13 -6.31 10.24
N ARG A 102 -1.83 -6.48 10.08
CA ARG A 102 -1.04 -5.90 9.00
C ARG A 102 -0.87 -6.91 7.88
N ALA A 103 -1.18 -6.49 6.65
CA ALA A 103 -1.20 -7.37 5.50
C ALA A 103 0.11 -7.36 4.69
N GLN A 104 0.82 -6.23 4.62
CA GLN A 104 1.99 -6.06 3.75
C GLN A 104 2.95 -4.99 4.29
N GLY A 105 4.05 -4.75 3.55
CA GLY A 105 5.10 -3.80 3.93
C GLY A 105 6.08 -4.42 4.92
N GLY A 106 6.75 -3.59 5.66
CA GLY A 106 7.74 -3.97 6.67
C GLY A 106 8.01 -2.80 7.61
N ALA A 107 9.21 -2.69 8.13
CA ALA A 107 9.61 -1.60 9.03
C ALA A 107 9.71 -0.22 8.34
N ASN A 108 9.54 -0.13 7.02
CA ASN A 108 9.49 1.14 6.28
C ASN A 108 8.21 1.94 6.51
N ALA A 109 7.13 1.29 6.96
CA ALA A 109 5.90 1.97 7.34
C ALA A 109 5.94 2.31 8.84
N GLY A 110 5.95 3.59 9.16
CA GLY A 110 5.92 4.07 10.55
C GLY A 110 4.58 4.73 10.87
N HIS A 111 3.95 4.30 11.97
CA HIS A 111 2.76 4.95 12.50
C HIS A 111 3.10 5.66 13.80
N THR A 112 2.75 6.94 13.87
CA THR A 112 2.83 7.70 15.12
C THR A 112 1.43 7.83 15.69
N ILE A 113 1.25 7.39 16.93
CA ILE A 113 -0.02 7.41 17.67
C ILE A 113 0.21 8.16 18.97
N TYR A 114 -0.80 8.93 19.37
CA TYR A 114 -0.85 9.56 20.68
C TYR A 114 -1.97 8.94 21.48
N ASP A 115 -1.68 8.45 22.71
CA ASP A 115 -2.73 7.99 23.60
C ASP A 115 -3.50 9.16 24.24
N ASN A 116 -4.47 8.85 25.10
CA ASN A 116 -5.29 9.88 25.77
C ASN A 116 -4.49 10.77 26.74
N ASP A 117 -3.34 10.28 27.21
CA ASP A 117 -2.45 11.01 28.11
C ASP A 117 -1.40 11.83 27.35
N GLY A 118 -1.46 11.85 26.01
CA GLY A 118 -0.52 12.55 25.14
C GLY A 118 0.81 11.82 24.93
N ASN A 119 0.96 10.57 25.36
CA ASN A 119 2.18 9.80 25.14
C ASN A 119 2.29 9.42 23.68
N LYS A 120 3.47 9.63 23.10
CA LYS A 120 3.76 9.35 21.70
C LYS A 120 4.33 7.95 21.53
N TYR A 121 3.68 7.13 20.70
CA TYR A 121 4.13 5.80 20.29
C TYR A 121 4.54 5.82 18.81
N LYS A 122 5.70 5.24 18.50
CA LYS A 122 6.18 5.04 17.12
C LYS A 122 6.20 3.55 16.85
N LEU A 123 5.26 3.06 16.03
CA LEU A 123 5.14 1.67 15.65
C LEU A 123 5.63 1.49 14.21
N HIS A 124 6.35 0.40 13.94
CA HIS A 124 6.90 0.09 12.62
C HIS A 124 6.39 -1.24 12.07
N LEU A 125 6.54 -2.33 12.80
CA LEU A 125 6.09 -3.67 12.41
C LEU A 125 4.81 -4.09 13.14
N ILE A 126 4.70 -3.75 14.41
CA ILE A 126 3.57 -4.14 15.25
C ILE A 126 2.32 -3.35 14.82
N PRO A 127 1.16 -4.01 14.63
CA PRO A 127 -0.09 -3.31 14.34
C PRO A 127 -0.47 -2.29 15.41
N SER A 128 -1.05 -1.17 14.98
CA SER A 128 -1.44 -0.05 15.85
C SER A 128 -2.41 -0.45 16.96
N GLY A 129 -3.20 -1.49 16.74
CA GLY A 129 -4.13 -2.05 17.74
C GLY A 129 -3.48 -2.62 18.99
N ILE A 130 -2.14 -2.74 19.05
CA ILE A 130 -1.44 -3.23 20.26
C ILE A 130 -1.68 -2.35 21.47
N LEU A 131 -2.01 -1.07 21.27
CA LEU A 131 -2.33 -0.14 22.35
C LEU A 131 -3.71 -0.41 22.97
N ASN A 132 -4.62 -1.10 22.27
CA ASN A 132 -5.86 -1.61 22.85
C ASN A 132 -5.58 -2.93 23.58
N PRO A 133 -5.77 -3.02 24.93
CA PRO A 133 -5.43 -4.21 25.70
C PRO A 133 -6.22 -5.45 25.30
N ASP A 134 -7.40 -5.29 24.72
CA ASP A 134 -8.30 -6.39 24.34
C ASP A 134 -8.08 -6.91 22.92
N ALA A 135 -7.29 -6.20 22.10
CA ALA A 135 -7.03 -6.59 20.73
C ALA A 135 -5.89 -7.60 20.59
N THR A 136 -6.07 -8.57 19.71
CA THR A 136 -5.01 -9.46 19.19
C THR A 136 -4.42 -8.85 17.93
N CYS A 137 -3.11 -8.69 17.88
CA CYS A 137 -2.37 -8.12 16.75
C CYS A 137 -1.74 -9.21 15.88
N VAL A 138 -1.88 -9.10 14.57
CA VAL A 138 -1.39 -10.08 13.60
C VAL A 138 -0.45 -9.43 12.59
N ILE A 139 0.75 -9.97 12.47
CA ILE A 139 1.67 -9.70 11.36
C ILE A 139 1.44 -10.79 10.32
N GLY A 140 0.79 -10.41 9.20
CA GLY A 140 0.36 -11.32 8.15
C GLY A 140 1.50 -11.83 7.27
N ASN A 141 1.18 -12.82 6.42
CA ASN A 141 2.13 -13.48 5.53
C ASN A 141 2.71 -12.57 4.42
N GLY A 142 2.06 -11.44 4.15
CA GLY A 142 2.55 -10.46 3.18
C GLY A 142 3.62 -9.52 3.74
N VAL A 143 3.81 -9.46 5.05
CA VAL A 143 4.80 -8.60 5.70
C VAL A 143 6.20 -9.20 5.61
N VAL A 144 7.23 -8.36 5.39
CA VAL A 144 8.63 -8.75 5.55
C VAL A 144 9.12 -8.33 6.93
N VAL A 145 9.62 -9.29 7.71
CA VAL A 145 9.84 -9.16 9.16
C VAL A 145 11.32 -9.18 9.50
N HIS A 146 11.82 -8.06 10.00
CA HIS A 146 13.14 -7.97 10.61
C HIS A 146 13.02 -8.27 12.10
N LEU A 147 13.37 -9.50 12.54
CA LEU A 147 13.14 -9.94 13.91
C LEU A 147 13.90 -9.12 14.96
N PRO A 148 15.18 -8.76 14.78
CA PRO A 148 15.87 -7.92 15.76
C PRO A 148 15.13 -6.59 15.99
N GLY A 149 14.71 -5.91 14.93
CA GLY A 149 13.95 -4.67 15.04
C GLY A 149 12.57 -4.84 15.67
N LEU A 150 11.91 -5.99 15.41
CA LEU A 150 10.64 -6.32 16.06
C LEU A 150 10.80 -6.51 17.57
N PHE A 151 11.86 -7.17 18.02
CA PHE A 151 12.12 -7.36 19.45
C PHE A 151 12.47 -6.05 20.17
N GLU A 152 13.19 -5.14 19.52
CA GLU A 152 13.41 -3.79 20.07
C GLU A 152 12.10 -3.02 20.21
N GLU A 153 11.18 -3.15 19.24
CA GLU A 153 9.85 -2.54 19.31
C GLU A 153 9.02 -3.16 20.46
N ILE A 154 9.03 -4.48 20.60
CA ILE A 154 8.38 -5.20 21.71
C ILE A 154 8.94 -4.74 23.07
N LYS A 155 10.26 -4.65 23.20
CA LYS A 155 10.93 -4.20 24.42
C LYS A 155 10.53 -2.76 24.77
N GLY A 156 10.50 -1.87 23.78
CA GLY A 156 10.04 -0.49 23.96
C GLY A 156 8.59 -0.38 24.44
N LEU A 157 7.70 -1.21 23.92
CA LEU A 157 6.29 -1.27 24.36
C LEU A 157 6.16 -1.83 25.79
N LYS A 158 6.86 -2.94 26.09
CA LYS A 158 6.85 -3.53 27.43
C LYS A 158 7.39 -2.57 28.50
N ALA A 159 8.43 -1.80 28.19
CA ALA A 159 8.99 -0.78 29.08
C ALA A 159 7.98 0.34 29.41
N ARG A 160 6.95 0.51 28.59
CA ARG A 160 5.84 1.46 28.80
C ARG A 160 4.58 0.79 29.38
N GLY A 161 4.68 -0.45 29.86
CA GLY A 161 3.57 -1.19 30.46
C GLY A 161 2.60 -1.83 29.46
N ILE A 162 2.88 -1.78 28.15
CA ILE A 162 2.02 -2.42 27.15
C ILE A 162 2.28 -3.93 27.15
N LYS A 163 1.24 -4.72 27.42
CA LYS A 163 1.30 -6.18 27.36
C LYS A 163 1.33 -6.62 25.90
N VAL A 164 2.37 -7.34 25.48
CA VAL A 164 2.52 -7.87 24.11
C VAL A 164 2.35 -9.39 24.07
N ASP A 165 2.85 -10.08 25.09
CA ASP A 165 2.82 -11.55 25.16
C ASP A 165 1.38 -12.09 25.12
N GLY A 166 1.16 -13.09 24.27
CA GLY A 166 -0.16 -13.68 24.03
C GLY A 166 -1.09 -12.87 23.14
N ARG A 167 -0.70 -11.63 22.77
CA ARG A 167 -1.52 -10.73 21.94
C ARG A 167 -0.92 -10.42 20.57
N LEU A 168 0.37 -10.70 20.36
CA LEU A 168 1.02 -10.57 19.07
C LEU A 168 1.19 -11.95 18.44
N ILE A 169 0.81 -12.06 17.16
CA ILE A 169 0.95 -13.27 16.34
C ILE A 169 1.70 -12.90 15.06
N ILE A 170 2.66 -13.73 14.67
CA ILE A 170 3.45 -13.58 13.47
C ILE A 170 3.17 -14.77 12.54
N SER A 171 2.89 -14.50 11.27
CA SER A 171 2.69 -15.55 10.29
C SER A 171 3.94 -16.42 10.12
N ASP A 172 3.77 -17.73 10.17
CA ASP A 172 4.78 -18.70 9.79
C ASP A 172 5.21 -18.57 8.31
N ARG A 173 4.34 -17.99 7.46
CA ARG A 173 4.59 -17.73 6.05
C ARG A 173 5.20 -16.36 5.76
N ALA A 174 5.31 -15.46 6.75
CA ALA A 174 5.97 -14.16 6.57
C ALA A 174 7.46 -14.37 6.25
N HIS A 175 8.01 -13.53 5.36
CA HIS A 175 9.41 -13.63 4.99
C HIS A 175 10.29 -12.87 5.96
N LEU A 176 11.44 -13.45 6.30
CA LEU A 176 12.45 -12.80 7.11
C LEU A 176 13.22 -11.77 6.28
N LEU A 177 13.45 -10.63 6.90
CA LEU A 177 14.34 -9.58 6.43
C LEU A 177 15.60 -9.62 7.28
N PHE A 178 16.77 -9.77 6.66
CA PHE A 178 18.09 -9.87 7.28
C PHE A 178 18.89 -8.59 7.09
N GLU A 179 19.99 -8.43 7.81
CA GLU A 179 20.98 -7.35 7.55
C GLU A 179 21.49 -7.42 6.10
N LEU A 180 21.65 -8.62 5.55
CA LEU A 180 21.92 -8.86 4.13
C LEU A 180 21.06 -8.00 3.20
N HIS A 181 19.76 -7.94 3.46
CA HIS A 181 18.82 -7.18 2.61
C HIS A 181 19.04 -5.67 2.75
N LYS A 182 19.46 -5.19 3.91
CA LYS A 182 19.77 -3.76 4.13
C LYS A 182 21.05 -3.37 3.40
N GLU A 183 22.07 -4.22 3.44
CA GLU A 183 23.33 -4.02 2.69
C GLU A 183 23.07 -3.98 1.18
N ILE A 184 22.27 -4.93 0.66
CA ILE A 184 21.86 -4.93 -0.76
C ILE A 184 21.10 -3.65 -1.13
N ASP A 185 20.20 -3.18 -0.27
CA ASP A 185 19.42 -1.94 -0.51
C ASP A 185 20.32 -0.71 -0.56
N GLY A 186 21.29 -0.65 0.37
CA GLY A 186 22.30 0.39 0.42
C GLY A 186 23.22 0.42 -0.82
N ALA A 187 23.71 -0.76 -1.23
CA ALA A 187 24.56 -0.91 -2.40
C ALA A 187 23.85 -0.49 -3.70
N ARG A 188 22.57 -0.88 -3.87
CA ARG A 188 21.74 -0.47 -5.02
C ARG A 188 21.55 1.05 -5.07
N GLU A 189 21.23 1.68 -3.96
CA GLU A 189 21.07 3.15 -3.90
C GLU A 189 22.38 3.87 -4.21
N ALA A 190 23.53 3.31 -3.79
CA ALA A 190 24.84 3.85 -4.12
C ALA A 190 25.16 3.74 -5.62
N GLU A 191 24.84 2.60 -6.27
CA GLU A 191 24.96 2.44 -7.72
C GLU A 191 24.12 3.47 -8.48
N LEU A 192 22.87 3.71 -8.02
CA LEU A 192 21.96 4.66 -8.66
C LEU A 192 22.35 6.13 -8.41
N ALA A 193 23.07 6.44 -7.33
CA ALA A 193 23.53 7.79 -7.03
C ALA A 193 24.39 8.37 -8.15
N GLY A 194 25.25 7.55 -8.76
CA GLY A 194 26.10 7.94 -9.87
C GLY A 194 25.35 8.23 -11.18
N THR A 195 24.09 7.82 -11.29
CA THR A 195 23.27 7.94 -12.51
C THR A 195 22.17 9.00 -12.41
N GLY A 196 22.00 9.64 -11.25
CA GLY A 196 20.89 10.57 -10.97
C GLY A 196 19.50 9.92 -10.90
N LYS A 197 19.44 8.58 -10.86
CA LYS A 197 18.19 7.79 -10.86
C LYS A 197 17.87 7.18 -9.49
N GLN A 198 18.31 7.81 -8.41
CA GLN A 198 18.00 7.37 -7.05
C GLN A 198 16.50 7.31 -6.82
N ILE A 199 16.03 6.22 -6.21
CA ILE A 199 14.63 6.06 -5.78
C ILE A 199 14.40 6.81 -4.45
N GLY A 200 15.45 6.96 -3.64
CA GLY A 200 15.38 7.58 -2.32
C GLY A 200 14.86 6.60 -1.26
N THR A 201 15.29 5.33 -1.34
CA THR A 201 14.86 4.28 -0.40
C THR A 201 15.24 4.62 1.04
N THR A 202 14.55 3.97 1.99
CA THR A 202 14.88 4.11 3.42
C THR A 202 16.09 3.26 3.84
N LYS A 203 16.70 2.53 2.92
CA LYS A 203 17.80 1.57 3.14
C LYS A 203 17.48 0.54 4.24
N ARG A 204 16.22 0.11 4.31
CA ARG A 204 15.73 -0.87 5.29
C ARG A 204 15.61 -2.29 4.72
N GLY A 205 16.07 -2.53 3.51
CA GLY A 205 16.11 -3.85 2.89
C GLY A 205 14.75 -4.38 2.43
N ILE A 206 13.72 -3.53 2.34
CA ILE A 206 12.36 -3.96 2.00
C ILE A 206 12.30 -4.51 0.56
N GLY A 207 12.84 -3.75 -0.41
CA GLY A 207 12.90 -4.15 -1.81
C GLY A 207 13.63 -5.47 -2.02
N PRO A 208 14.87 -5.63 -1.54
CA PRO A 208 15.60 -6.89 -1.60
C PRO A 208 14.87 -8.07 -0.96
N ALA A 209 14.19 -7.89 0.20
CA ALA A 209 13.44 -8.95 0.84
C ALA A 209 12.22 -9.41 -0.01
N TYR A 210 11.47 -8.48 -0.61
CA TYR A 210 10.41 -8.82 -1.56
C TYR A 210 10.96 -9.43 -2.86
N SER A 211 12.11 -8.97 -3.34
CA SER A 211 12.79 -9.59 -4.49
C SER A 211 13.12 -11.05 -4.19
N SER A 212 13.70 -11.35 -3.03
CA SER A 212 14.00 -12.72 -2.60
C SER A 212 12.74 -13.59 -2.52
N LYS A 213 11.61 -13.04 -2.04
CA LYS A 213 10.31 -13.72 -2.06
C LYS A 213 9.88 -14.04 -3.50
N ALA A 214 9.99 -13.07 -4.43
CA ALA A 214 9.53 -13.22 -5.81
C ALA A 214 10.37 -14.24 -6.60
N ILE A 215 11.70 -14.23 -6.43
CA ILE A 215 12.60 -15.22 -7.06
C ILE A 215 12.65 -16.56 -6.32
N ARG A 216 11.94 -16.69 -5.20
CA ARG A 216 11.71 -17.95 -4.45
C ARG A 216 12.96 -18.49 -3.73
N ASN A 217 13.88 -17.64 -3.35
CA ASN A 217 15.01 -17.96 -2.49
C ASN A 217 14.91 -17.35 -1.08
N GLY A 218 13.81 -16.63 -0.79
CA GLY A 218 13.57 -16.03 0.52
C GLY A 218 13.33 -17.06 1.62
N VAL A 219 13.67 -16.68 2.86
CA VAL A 219 13.51 -17.50 4.07
C VAL A 219 12.28 -17.03 4.84
N ARG A 220 11.47 -17.95 5.33
CA ARG A 220 10.25 -17.65 6.08
C ARG A 220 10.47 -17.74 7.59
N VAL A 221 9.61 -17.09 8.36
CA VAL A 221 9.61 -17.20 9.84
C VAL A 221 9.42 -18.65 10.28
N GLY A 222 8.58 -19.42 9.59
CA GLY A 222 8.36 -20.84 9.86
C GLY A 222 9.59 -21.73 9.67
N ASP A 223 10.58 -21.30 8.90
CA ASP A 223 11.83 -22.05 8.70
C ASP A 223 12.69 -22.13 9.98
N LEU A 224 12.47 -21.21 10.94
CA LEU A 224 13.15 -21.23 12.25
C LEU A 224 12.81 -22.45 13.11
N LYS A 225 11.86 -23.30 12.70
CA LYS A 225 11.57 -24.58 13.34
C LYS A 225 12.68 -25.62 13.16
N ASP A 226 13.46 -25.49 12.05
CA ASP A 226 14.60 -26.34 11.74
C ASP A 226 15.80 -25.42 11.47
N LEU A 227 16.63 -25.27 12.50
CA LEU A 227 17.72 -24.29 12.50
C LEU A 227 18.88 -24.65 11.57
N ASP A 228 19.03 -25.93 11.21
CA ASP A 228 20.06 -26.36 10.25
C ASP A 228 19.60 -26.08 8.82
N SER A 229 18.36 -26.43 8.47
CA SER A 229 17.74 -26.07 7.20
C SER A 229 17.66 -24.56 7.02
N PHE A 230 17.35 -23.81 8.09
CA PHE A 230 17.37 -22.34 8.09
C PHE A 230 18.75 -21.78 7.73
N ALA A 231 19.81 -22.27 8.42
CA ALA A 231 21.17 -21.82 8.17
C ALA A 231 21.60 -22.06 6.71
N ASP A 232 21.29 -23.24 6.15
CA ASP A 232 21.61 -23.57 4.75
C ASP A 232 20.85 -22.69 3.75
N LYS A 233 19.58 -22.33 4.05
CA LYS A 233 18.80 -21.40 3.22
C LYS A 233 19.42 -20.00 3.25
N LEU A 234 19.82 -19.52 4.42
CA LEU A 234 20.40 -18.17 4.56
C LEU A 234 21.78 -18.08 3.90
N ARG A 235 22.63 -19.13 4.01
CA ARG A 235 23.90 -19.18 3.26
C ARG A 235 23.69 -19.15 1.73
N LYS A 236 22.69 -19.87 1.22
CA LYS A 236 22.35 -19.82 -0.21
C LYS A 236 21.84 -18.44 -0.64
N LEU A 237 21.08 -17.79 0.21
CA LEU A 237 20.58 -16.42 -0.04
C LEU A 237 21.73 -15.41 -0.05
N SER A 238 22.73 -15.52 0.85
CA SER A 238 23.92 -14.65 0.91
C SER A 238 24.74 -14.69 -0.37
N LEU A 239 24.94 -15.90 -0.93
CA LEU A 239 25.72 -16.08 -2.17
C LEU A 239 25.18 -15.26 -3.35
N ASP A 240 23.88 -14.98 -3.41
CA ASP A 240 23.29 -14.17 -4.48
C ASP A 240 23.68 -12.68 -4.33
N GLY A 241 23.81 -12.17 -3.11
CA GLY A 241 24.31 -10.83 -2.82
C GLY A 241 25.78 -10.68 -3.18
N GLU A 242 26.61 -11.62 -2.72
CA GLU A 242 28.07 -11.64 -2.94
C GLU A 242 28.43 -11.71 -4.44
N ARG A 243 27.67 -12.47 -5.23
CA ARG A 243 27.89 -12.58 -6.69
C ARG A 243 27.57 -11.30 -7.44
N ARG A 244 26.69 -10.48 -6.92
CA ARG A 244 26.18 -9.28 -7.61
C ARG A 244 27.00 -8.03 -7.30
N PHE A 245 27.43 -7.87 -6.04
CA PHE A 245 28.09 -6.65 -5.56
C PHE A 245 29.56 -6.95 -5.22
N LYS A 246 30.51 -6.24 -5.86
CA LYS A 246 31.94 -6.51 -5.72
C LYS A 246 32.51 -6.16 -4.34
N ASP A 247 31.95 -5.12 -3.71
CA ASP A 247 32.41 -4.59 -2.41
C ASP A 247 31.37 -4.91 -1.33
N PHE A 248 30.77 -6.11 -1.40
CA PHE A 248 29.73 -6.55 -0.51
C PHE A 248 30.35 -7.20 0.75
N GLU A 249 30.34 -6.46 1.84
CA GLU A 249 30.82 -6.94 3.14
C GLU A 249 29.62 -7.39 3.99
N TYR A 250 29.40 -8.70 4.07
CA TYR A 250 28.36 -9.29 4.90
C TYR A 250 28.80 -10.65 5.42
N ASN A 251 28.72 -10.83 6.74
CA ASN A 251 29.01 -12.12 7.39
C ASN A 251 27.71 -12.88 7.68
N VAL A 252 27.40 -13.85 6.88
CA VAL A 252 26.17 -14.67 7.02
C VAL A 252 26.12 -15.45 8.34
N GLU A 253 27.30 -15.85 8.88
CA GLU A 253 27.35 -16.63 10.12
C GLU A 253 26.94 -15.82 11.35
N ASP A 254 27.16 -14.51 11.35
CA ASP A 254 26.69 -13.62 12.43
C ASP A 254 25.16 -13.57 12.49
N ASP A 255 24.50 -13.43 11.35
CA ASP A 255 23.03 -13.49 11.29
C ASP A 255 22.52 -14.89 11.67
N ILE A 256 23.13 -15.97 11.17
CA ILE A 256 22.77 -17.34 11.53
C ILE A 256 22.84 -17.55 13.05
N LYS A 257 23.93 -17.12 13.66
CA LYS A 257 24.12 -17.22 15.12
C LYS A 257 23.03 -16.45 15.87
N MET A 258 22.84 -15.19 15.52
CA MET A 258 21.81 -14.33 16.12
C MET A 258 20.42 -14.92 16.00
N TYR A 259 20.02 -15.39 14.80
CA TYR A 259 18.70 -15.96 14.58
C TYR A 259 18.52 -17.31 15.32
N LYS A 260 19.56 -18.13 15.46
CA LYS A 260 19.53 -19.33 16.30
C LYS A 260 19.28 -19.00 17.78
N GLU A 261 19.91 -17.94 18.28
CA GLU A 261 19.73 -17.48 19.67
C GLU A 261 18.29 -16.98 19.93
N ILE A 262 17.68 -16.26 19.01
CA ILE A 262 16.34 -15.68 19.17
C ILE A 262 15.20 -16.63 18.77
N ALA A 263 15.47 -17.73 18.09
CA ALA A 263 14.45 -18.64 17.56
C ALA A 263 13.48 -19.15 18.66
N GLY A 264 14.01 -19.52 19.82
CA GLY A 264 13.20 -19.93 20.97
C GLY A 264 12.27 -18.82 21.50
N THR A 265 12.73 -17.57 21.44
CA THR A 265 11.95 -16.39 21.87
C THR A 265 10.86 -16.06 20.86
N VAL A 266 11.09 -16.29 19.56
CA VAL A 266 10.13 -16.06 18.47
C VAL A 266 9.02 -17.12 18.45
N ALA A 267 9.34 -18.37 18.75
CA ALA A 267 8.45 -19.53 18.58
C ALA A 267 7.04 -19.34 19.17
N PRO A 268 6.83 -18.74 20.37
CA PRO A 268 5.50 -18.54 20.93
C PRO A 268 4.60 -17.60 20.14
N PHE A 269 5.18 -16.69 19.32
CA PHE A 269 4.44 -15.73 18.48
C PHE A 269 4.03 -16.33 17.14
N VAL A 270 4.69 -17.42 16.67
CA VAL A 270 4.53 -17.95 15.31
C VAL A 270 3.32 -18.86 15.20
N LYS A 271 2.41 -18.54 14.27
CA LYS A 271 1.21 -19.34 13.99
C LYS A 271 0.85 -19.33 12.50
N ASP A 272 0.01 -20.27 12.07
CA ASP A 272 -0.65 -20.23 10.75
C ASP A 272 -1.73 -19.14 10.76
N THR A 273 -1.34 -17.93 10.38
CA THR A 273 -2.23 -16.76 10.39
C THR A 273 -3.30 -16.84 9.31
N VAL A 274 -3.04 -17.53 8.20
CA VAL A 274 -4.05 -17.71 7.13
C VAL A 274 -5.22 -18.52 7.63
N HIS A 275 -4.93 -19.62 8.34
CA HIS A 275 -5.98 -20.41 9.01
C HIS A 275 -6.75 -19.57 10.01
N LEU A 276 -6.04 -18.93 10.95
CA LEU A 276 -6.66 -18.15 12.04
C LEU A 276 -7.53 -16.99 11.54
N ILE A 277 -7.06 -16.19 10.57
CA ILE A 277 -7.84 -15.06 10.03
C ILE A 277 -9.14 -15.55 9.38
N ASN A 278 -9.10 -16.67 8.64
CA ASN A 278 -10.29 -17.21 8.00
C ASN A 278 -11.24 -17.85 9.02
N GLU A 279 -10.73 -18.55 10.02
CA GLU A 279 -11.54 -19.08 11.13
C GLU A 279 -12.24 -17.95 11.88
N TRP A 280 -11.52 -16.89 12.23
CA TRP A 280 -12.09 -15.72 12.92
C TRP A 280 -13.13 -14.98 12.07
N ALA A 281 -12.88 -14.82 10.77
CA ALA A 281 -13.85 -14.22 9.87
C ALA A 281 -15.12 -15.06 9.73
N VAL A 282 -15.01 -16.40 9.73
CA VAL A 282 -16.16 -17.31 9.69
C VAL A 282 -16.94 -17.31 11.01
N SER A 283 -16.22 -17.25 12.15
CA SER A 283 -16.84 -17.24 13.48
C SER A 283 -17.45 -15.89 13.90
N GLY A 284 -17.45 -14.90 13.00
CA GLY A 284 -18.07 -13.59 13.25
C GLY A 284 -17.21 -12.61 14.04
N ARG A 285 -15.93 -12.92 14.30
CA ARG A 285 -15.03 -11.99 15.01
C ARG A 285 -14.71 -10.76 14.18
N ARG A 286 -14.55 -9.64 14.85
CA ARG A 286 -14.32 -8.35 14.21
C ARG A 286 -12.82 -8.16 13.91
N ILE A 287 -12.50 -7.92 12.62
CA ILE A 287 -11.13 -7.81 12.12
C ILE A 287 -10.91 -6.44 11.48
N LEU A 288 -9.96 -5.68 12.00
CA LEU A 288 -9.46 -4.44 11.40
C LEU A 288 -8.14 -4.72 10.68
N ILE A 289 -8.05 -4.34 9.42
CA ILE A 289 -6.85 -4.53 8.61
C ILE A 289 -6.19 -3.18 8.36
N GLU A 290 -4.97 -3.07 8.84
CA GLU A 290 -4.15 -1.87 8.76
C GLU A 290 -3.22 -1.94 7.56
N GLY A 291 -3.47 -1.08 6.55
CA GLY A 291 -2.60 -0.94 5.40
C GLY A 291 -1.31 -0.17 5.74
N ALA A 292 -0.22 -0.57 5.14
CA ALA A 292 1.05 0.15 5.17
C ALA A 292 1.25 0.92 3.86
N ASN A 293 1.87 2.10 3.91
CA ASN A 293 2.07 2.97 2.74
C ASN A 293 0.74 3.41 2.10
N ALA A 294 0.68 3.61 0.77
CA ALA A 294 -0.49 4.12 0.09
C ALA A 294 -0.56 3.70 -1.38
N THR A 295 -1.73 3.84 -2.00
CA THR A 295 -2.02 3.36 -3.36
C THR A 295 -1.07 3.91 -4.42
N MET A 296 -0.70 5.20 -4.34
CA MET A 296 0.22 5.79 -5.32
C MET A 296 1.67 5.33 -5.15
N LEU A 297 1.98 4.57 -4.11
CA LEU A 297 3.24 3.87 -3.88
C LEU A 297 3.15 2.36 -4.17
N ASP A 298 2.02 1.87 -4.68
CA ASP A 298 1.86 0.46 -5.05
C ASP A 298 2.74 0.13 -6.27
N MET A 299 3.40 -1.03 -6.24
CA MET A 299 4.33 -1.41 -7.31
C MET A 299 3.65 -1.69 -8.64
N ASP A 300 2.35 -2.00 -8.65
CA ASP A 300 1.57 -2.27 -9.86
C ASP A 300 0.75 -1.05 -10.30
N PHE A 301 0.26 -0.25 -9.38
CA PHE A 301 -0.69 0.84 -9.64
C PHE A 301 -0.12 2.24 -9.40
N GLY A 302 0.98 2.35 -8.67
CA GLY A 302 1.57 3.63 -8.30
C GLY A 302 2.47 4.24 -9.36
N THR A 303 3.21 5.26 -8.96
CA THR A 303 4.15 6.02 -9.81
C THR A 303 5.49 5.29 -9.97
N TYR A 304 5.47 4.10 -10.56
CA TYR A 304 6.67 3.29 -10.82
C TYR A 304 7.70 4.05 -11.68
N PRO A 305 9.02 4.08 -11.35
CA PRO A 305 9.68 3.27 -10.32
C PRO A 305 9.69 3.89 -8.90
N PHE A 306 9.10 5.05 -8.68
CA PHE A 306 9.10 5.78 -7.41
C PHE A 306 7.98 5.26 -6.49
N VAL A 307 8.08 3.99 -6.11
CA VAL A 307 7.09 3.23 -5.34
C VAL A 307 7.74 2.41 -4.23
N THR A 308 6.93 1.82 -3.34
CA THR A 308 7.39 0.77 -2.42
C THR A 308 7.40 -0.59 -3.15
N SER A 309 8.14 -1.55 -2.63
CA SER A 309 8.23 -2.90 -3.21
C SER A 309 7.12 -3.84 -2.75
N SER A 310 6.03 -3.30 -2.22
CA SER A 310 4.84 -4.05 -1.81
C SER A 310 3.59 -3.53 -2.51
N ASN A 311 2.44 -4.17 -2.26
CA ASN A 311 1.14 -3.75 -2.77
C ASN A 311 0.31 -3.15 -1.63
N PRO A 312 0.35 -1.81 -1.42
CA PRO A 312 -0.46 -1.11 -0.43
C PRO A 312 -1.96 -1.04 -0.74
N SER A 313 -2.35 -1.39 -1.96
CA SER A 313 -3.75 -1.45 -2.41
C SER A 313 -4.48 -2.67 -1.83
N ILE A 314 -5.79 -2.74 -2.08
CA ILE A 314 -6.67 -3.82 -1.59
C ILE A 314 -6.20 -5.22 -2.02
N GLY A 315 -5.58 -5.35 -3.19
CA GLY A 315 -5.00 -6.61 -3.66
C GLY A 315 -3.95 -7.16 -2.69
N GLY A 316 -3.09 -6.28 -2.14
CA GLY A 316 -2.08 -6.65 -1.14
C GLY A 316 -2.67 -7.07 0.20
N VAL A 317 -3.85 -6.57 0.57
CA VAL A 317 -4.59 -7.02 1.75
C VAL A 317 -5.03 -8.48 1.58
N LEU A 318 -5.63 -8.80 0.43
CA LEU A 318 -6.14 -10.14 0.15
C LEU A 318 -5.02 -11.18 0.14
N THR A 319 -3.93 -10.91 -0.57
CA THR A 319 -2.79 -11.81 -0.68
C THR A 319 -1.94 -11.86 0.59
N GLY A 320 -1.86 -10.73 1.32
CA GLY A 320 -1.03 -10.58 2.51
C GLY A 320 -1.59 -11.21 3.78
N LEU A 321 -2.89 -11.52 3.81
CA LEU A 321 -3.56 -12.22 4.91
C LEU A 321 -4.19 -13.54 4.48
N GLY A 322 -4.31 -13.79 3.17
CA GLY A 322 -5.02 -14.96 2.65
C GLY A 322 -6.52 -14.91 2.91
N ILE A 323 -7.11 -13.71 2.95
CA ILE A 323 -8.55 -13.50 3.17
C ILE A 323 -9.28 -13.37 1.83
N ALA A 324 -10.48 -13.93 1.73
CA ALA A 324 -11.29 -13.85 0.51
C ALA A 324 -11.95 -12.47 0.35
N PRO A 325 -12.07 -11.93 -0.90
CA PRO A 325 -12.60 -10.58 -1.14
C PRO A 325 -14.03 -10.39 -0.65
N ASN A 326 -14.86 -11.43 -0.71
CA ASN A 326 -16.27 -11.38 -0.25
C ASN A 326 -16.43 -11.36 1.29
N ARG A 327 -15.33 -11.41 2.04
CA ARG A 327 -15.32 -11.24 3.50
C ARG A 327 -15.14 -9.78 3.92
N LEU A 328 -14.74 -8.91 2.99
CA LEU A 328 -14.54 -7.50 3.32
C LEU A 328 -15.89 -6.80 3.46
N GLY A 329 -16.11 -6.18 4.62
CA GLY A 329 -17.34 -5.41 4.89
C GLY A 329 -17.21 -3.93 4.55
N ALA A 330 -16.06 -3.32 4.83
CA ALA A 330 -15.77 -1.93 4.48
C ALA A 330 -14.30 -1.72 4.11
N VAL A 331 -14.07 -0.79 3.19
CA VAL A 331 -12.74 -0.33 2.78
C VAL A 331 -12.70 1.20 2.94
N ILE A 332 -11.91 1.66 3.90
CA ILE A 332 -11.75 3.07 4.23
C ILE A 332 -10.48 3.60 3.58
N GLY A 333 -10.60 4.61 2.74
CA GLY A 333 -9.46 5.38 2.24
C GLY A 333 -9.09 6.49 3.22
N VAL A 334 -7.81 6.69 3.46
CA VAL A 334 -7.31 7.84 4.23
C VAL A 334 -6.57 8.78 3.29
N ALA A 335 -7.01 10.03 3.22
CA ALA A 335 -6.41 11.11 2.45
C ALA A 335 -6.14 12.31 3.35
N LYS A 336 -5.07 13.05 3.11
CA LYS A 336 -4.93 14.41 3.67
C LYS A 336 -5.80 15.39 2.88
N ALA A 337 -6.20 16.46 3.50
CA ALA A 337 -6.87 17.59 2.84
C ALA A 337 -5.98 18.29 1.79
N TYR A 338 -4.73 17.94 1.70
CA TYR A 338 -3.76 18.34 0.70
C TYR A 338 -2.90 17.11 0.37
N THR A 339 -1.94 17.23 -0.53
CA THR A 339 -1.10 16.08 -0.90
C THR A 339 0.33 16.28 -0.40
N THR A 340 0.98 15.21 0.06
CA THR A 340 2.40 15.21 0.37
C THR A 340 3.11 14.03 -0.30
N ARG A 341 4.37 14.23 -0.67
CA ARG A 341 5.21 13.18 -1.24
C ARG A 341 6.61 13.22 -0.63
N VAL A 342 7.19 12.06 -0.38
CA VAL A 342 8.61 11.88 -0.03
C VAL A 342 9.32 11.28 -1.24
N GLY A 343 10.54 11.76 -1.53
CA GLY A 343 11.37 11.24 -2.63
C GLY A 343 11.07 11.86 -3.99
N ALA A 344 11.64 11.26 -5.02
CA ALA A 344 11.58 11.73 -6.39
C ALA A 344 10.28 11.30 -7.10
N GLY A 345 10.14 11.70 -8.36
CA GLY A 345 9.04 11.41 -9.26
C GLY A 345 8.08 12.59 -9.45
N PRO A 346 7.26 12.54 -10.51
CA PRO A 346 6.33 13.61 -10.88
C PRO A 346 5.31 13.90 -9.79
N TYR A 347 4.98 15.16 -9.60
CA TYR A 347 4.02 15.60 -8.61
C TYR A 347 3.23 16.81 -9.16
N PRO A 348 2.20 16.58 -9.98
CA PRO A 348 1.54 17.64 -10.74
C PRO A 348 0.98 18.80 -9.92
N THR A 349 0.44 18.50 -8.72
CA THR A 349 -0.16 19.52 -7.84
C THR A 349 0.83 20.15 -6.87
N GLU A 350 2.16 19.94 -7.04
CA GLU A 350 3.20 20.43 -6.13
C GLU A 350 3.18 21.96 -6.00
N LEU A 351 3.36 22.42 -4.78
CA LEU A 351 3.50 23.82 -4.40
C LEU A 351 4.97 24.15 -4.17
N PHE A 352 5.33 25.39 -4.51
CA PHE A 352 6.67 25.92 -4.31
C PHE A 352 6.60 27.27 -3.59
N GLY A 353 7.74 27.71 -3.05
CA GLY A 353 7.86 28.98 -2.37
C GLY A 353 7.19 29.01 -0.97
N GLU A 354 6.83 30.22 -0.55
CA GLU A 354 6.43 30.52 0.82
C GLU A 354 5.23 29.72 1.30
N LEU A 355 4.20 29.59 0.48
CA LEU A 355 3.01 28.79 0.82
C LEU A 355 3.33 27.32 1.09
N ALA A 356 4.24 26.71 0.31
CA ALA A 356 4.63 25.32 0.54
C ALA A 356 5.39 25.16 1.86
N GLU A 357 6.22 26.12 2.21
CA GLU A 357 6.97 26.14 3.48
C GLU A 357 6.04 26.33 4.66
N GLU A 358 5.12 27.28 4.59
CA GLU A 358 4.12 27.53 5.61
C GLU A 358 3.28 26.28 5.91
N LEU A 359 2.69 25.65 4.87
CA LEU A 359 1.90 24.43 5.05
C LEU A 359 2.75 23.26 5.58
N ARG A 360 4.03 23.20 5.24
CA ARG A 360 4.97 22.20 5.78
C ARG A 360 5.17 22.36 7.28
N GLU A 361 5.38 23.60 7.74
CA GLU A 361 5.58 23.91 9.17
C GLU A 361 4.30 23.66 9.97
N ILE A 362 3.16 24.23 9.54
CA ILE A 362 1.86 24.05 10.21
C ILE A 362 1.49 22.57 10.26
N GLY A 363 1.66 21.88 9.13
CA GLY A 363 1.37 20.45 9.01
C GLY A 363 2.41 19.55 9.67
N ALA A 364 3.55 20.07 10.16
CA ALA A 364 4.70 19.29 10.63
C ALA A 364 5.08 18.16 9.62
N GLU A 365 5.20 18.54 8.34
CA GLU A 365 5.39 17.61 7.23
C GLU A 365 6.86 17.25 7.05
N TYR A 366 7.35 16.45 8.00
CA TYR A 366 8.70 15.88 8.03
C TYR A 366 8.65 14.36 8.15
N GLY A 367 9.59 13.67 7.52
CA GLY A 367 9.66 12.21 7.56
C GLY A 367 9.89 11.69 8.97
N THR A 368 9.03 10.79 9.46
CA THR A 368 9.07 10.25 10.83
C THR A 368 10.41 9.58 11.17
N THR A 369 11.06 8.98 10.17
CA THR A 369 12.30 8.22 10.31
C THR A 369 13.53 9.05 9.97
N THR A 370 13.48 9.83 8.88
CA THR A 370 14.63 10.53 8.30
C THR A 370 14.66 12.01 8.62
N GLY A 371 13.56 12.60 9.12
CA GLY A 371 13.41 14.04 9.31
C GLY A 371 13.42 14.86 8.02
N ARG A 372 13.43 14.23 6.84
CA ARG A 372 13.43 14.95 5.56
C ARG A 372 12.13 15.72 5.37
N PRO A 373 12.19 16.98 4.88
CA PRO A 373 10.99 17.73 4.53
C PRO A 373 10.21 17.02 3.43
N ARG A 374 8.90 16.98 3.56
CA ARG A 374 8.01 16.45 2.53
C ARG A 374 7.73 17.52 1.49
N ARG A 375 7.60 17.12 0.24
CA ARG A 375 7.04 17.94 -0.83
C ARG A 375 5.55 18.12 -0.54
N ILE A 376 5.03 19.31 -0.75
CA ILE A 376 3.64 19.70 -0.47
C ILE A 376 2.94 20.04 -1.77
N GLY A 377 1.66 19.74 -1.89
CA GLY A 377 0.83 20.10 -3.04
C GLY A 377 -0.63 20.20 -2.68
N TRP A 378 -1.42 20.82 -3.55
CA TRP A 378 -2.87 20.82 -3.43
C TRP A 378 -3.44 19.40 -3.49
N LEU A 379 -4.66 19.21 -2.96
CA LEU A 379 -5.34 17.93 -3.07
C LEU A 379 -5.46 17.52 -4.54
N ASP A 380 -4.98 16.33 -4.87
CA ASP A 380 -5.02 15.76 -6.20
C ASP A 380 -6.22 14.80 -6.32
N MET A 381 -7.30 15.32 -6.91
CA MET A 381 -8.53 14.56 -7.07
C MET A 381 -8.42 13.51 -8.18
N VAL A 382 -7.50 13.66 -9.15
CA VAL A 382 -7.26 12.65 -10.19
C VAL A 382 -6.66 11.40 -9.56
N ALA A 383 -5.59 11.60 -8.77
CA ALA A 383 -4.96 10.50 -8.02
C ALA A 383 -5.92 9.87 -7.01
N LEU A 384 -6.74 10.67 -6.32
CA LEU A 384 -7.67 10.19 -5.31
C LEU A 384 -8.84 9.39 -5.92
N LYS A 385 -9.38 9.82 -7.06
CA LYS A 385 -10.37 9.05 -7.84
C LYS A 385 -9.81 7.71 -8.32
N TYR A 386 -8.59 7.74 -8.82
CA TYR A 386 -7.88 6.54 -9.25
C TYR A 386 -7.69 5.55 -8.09
N ALA A 387 -7.21 6.02 -6.93
CA ALA A 387 -7.08 5.22 -5.73
C ALA A 387 -8.44 4.67 -5.24
N THR A 388 -9.50 5.47 -5.33
CA THR A 388 -10.87 5.08 -4.97
C THR A 388 -11.36 3.92 -5.84
N ALA A 389 -11.14 4.00 -7.14
CA ALA A 389 -11.54 2.96 -8.09
C ALA A 389 -10.78 1.64 -7.89
N ILE A 390 -9.45 1.70 -7.69
CA ILE A 390 -8.60 0.51 -7.48
C ILE A 390 -9.00 -0.22 -6.20
N ASN A 391 -9.25 0.52 -5.13
CA ASN A 391 -9.49 -0.06 -3.80
C ASN A 391 -10.97 -0.37 -3.54
N GLY A 392 -11.91 0.12 -4.36
CA GLY A 392 -13.33 -0.01 -4.11
C GLY A 392 -13.72 0.62 -2.77
N LEU A 393 -13.27 1.85 -2.52
CA LEU A 393 -13.49 2.52 -1.24
C LEU A 393 -14.99 2.65 -0.96
N THR A 394 -15.37 2.36 0.28
CA THR A 394 -16.73 2.55 0.80
C THR A 394 -16.88 3.86 1.56
N HIS A 395 -15.79 4.28 2.21
CA HIS A 395 -15.72 5.51 3.01
C HIS A 395 -14.36 6.16 2.84
N ILE A 396 -14.28 7.47 3.14
CA ILE A 396 -13.04 8.21 3.20
C ILE A 396 -12.88 8.93 4.55
N ASN A 397 -11.65 8.98 5.02
CA ASN A 397 -11.21 9.83 6.12
C ASN A 397 -10.32 10.94 5.54
N ILE A 398 -10.74 12.20 5.67
CA ILE A 398 -9.92 13.37 5.33
C ILE A 398 -9.17 13.80 6.59
N THR A 399 -7.86 13.80 6.55
CA THR A 399 -6.99 14.18 7.67
C THR A 399 -6.37 15.55 7.48
N LYS A 400 -5.95 16.18 8.59
CA LYS A 400 -5.21 17.44 8.58
C LYS A 400 -5.96 18.59 7.90
N LEU A 401 -7.27 18.63 8.04
CA LEU A 401 -8.08 19.73 7.52
C LEU A 401 -7.75 21.05 8.22
N ASP A 402 -7.38 20.99 9.50
CA ASP A 402 -6.90 22.10 10.33
C ASP A 402 -5.69 22.86 9.76
N VAL A 403 -4.85 22.17 8.98
CA VAL A 403 -3.66 22.78 8.36
C VAL A 403 -4.02 23.85 7.33
N LEU A 404 -5.22 23.78 6.75
CA LEU A 404 -5.71 24.72 5.73
C LEU A 404 -6.50 25.92 6.34
N SER A 405 -6.57 26.01 7.67
CA SER A 405 -7.44 26.97 8.37
C SER A 405 -7.21 28.42 8.00
N ASP A 406 -5.96 28.83 7.77
CA ASP A 406 -5.59 30.23 7.55
C ASP A 406 -5.62 30.67 6.08
N LEU A 407 -5.97 29.76 5.17
CA LEU A 407 -6.01 30.06 3.74
C LEU A 407 -7.27 30.83 3.35
N ASP A 408 -7.13 31.81 2.44
CA ASP A 408 -8.26 32.53 1.83
C ASP A 408 -8.97 31.67 0.79
N GLU A 409 -8.17 30.92 0.01
CA GLU A 409 -8.62 30.06 -1.07
C GLU A 409 -7.89 28.70 -1.01
N ILE A 410 -8.61 27.64 -1.32
CA ILE A 410 -8.09 26.28 -1.36
C ILE A 410 -8.32 25.73 -2.77
N LYS A 411 -7.25 25.24 -3.40
CA LYS A 411 -7.33 24.65 -4.74
C LYS A 411 -7.36 23.13 -4.67
N ILE A 412 -8.12 22.52 -5.58
CA ILE A 412 -8.21 21.07 -5.77
C ILE A 412 -7.91 20.77 -7.24
N GLY A 413 -6.91 19.93 -7.53
CA GLY A 413 -6.55 19.51 -8.89
C GLY A 413 -7.57 18.50 -9.41
N MET A 414 -8.35 18.88 -10.42
CA MET A 414 -9.49 18.10 -10.91
C MET A 414 -9.20 17.31 -12.17
N ALA A 415 -8.24 17.75 -12.98
CA ALA A 415 -7.82 17.08 -14.19
C ALA A 415 -6.36 17.44 -14.55
N TYR A 416 -5.74 16.55 -15.31
CA TYR A 416 -4.45 16.80 -15.96
C TYR A 416 -4.66 17.16 -17.42
N ILE A 417 -3.98 18.20 -17.86
CA ILE A 417 -3.97 18.68 -19.25
C ILE A 417 -2.61 18.32 -19.84
N ALA A 418 -2.61 17.50 -20.86
CA ALA A 418 -1.41 17.09 -21.56
C ALA A 418 -0.80 18.26 -22.38
N PRO A 419 0.48 18.20 -22.79
CA PRO A 419 1.13 19.26 -23.56
C PRO A 419 0.44 19.62 -24.89
N ASP A 420 -0.35 18.72 -25.45
CA ASP A 420 -1.16 18.96 -26.65
C ASP A 420 -2.50 19.65 -26.38
N GLY A 421 -2.78 19.99 -25.12
CA GLY A 421 -4.02 20.61 -24.66
C GLY A 421 -5.16 19.62 -24.39
N SER A 422 -4.95 18.32 -24.57
CA SER A 422 -5.97 17.32 -24.28
C SER A 422 -6.10 17.06 -22.78
N ARG A 423 -7.34 16.91 -22.33
CA ARG A 423 -7.63 16.53 -20.94
C ARG A 423 -7.50 15.03 -20.78
N LEU A 424 -6.63 14.58 -19.87
CA LEU A 424 -6.45 13.15 -19.61
C LEU A 424 -7.70 12.54 -18.96
N PRO A 425 -8.10 11.33 -19.38
CA PRO A 425 -9.31 10.69 -18.85
C PRO A 425 -9.12 10.11 -17.44
N ALA A 426 -7.86 9.85 -17.05
CA ALA A 426 -7.50 9.22 -15.78
C ALA A 426 -6.04 9.50 -15.42
N PHE A 427 -5.59 8.96 -14.29
CA PHE A 427 -4.19 9.00 -13.87
C PHE A 427 -3.32 8.21 -14.89
N PRO A 428 -2.31 8.84 -15.54
CA PRO A 428 -1.50 8.17 -16.56
C PRO A 428 -0.43 7.28 -15.93
N SER A 429 -0.08 6.20 -16.61
CA SER A 429 1.07 5.34 -16.25
C SER A 429 2.40 5.90 -16.75
N ASP A 430 2.37 6.77 -17.76
CA ASP A 430 3.54 7.45 -18.33
C ASP A 430 3.93 8.62 -17.42
N LEU A 431 5.07 8.48 -16.73
CA LEU A 431 5.55 9.51 -15.82
C LEU A 431 6.17 10.72 -16.54
N ASP A 432 6.74 10.54 -17.73
CA ASP A 432 7.28 11.63 -18.53
C ASP A 432 6.13 12.53 -19.06
N LEU A 433 4.99 11.92 -19.35
CA LEU A 433 3.76 12.65 -19.64
C LEU A 433 3.23 13.36 -18.39
N LEU A 434 3.15 12.63 -17.27
CA LEU A 434 2.63 13.17 -16.00
C LEU A 434 3.43 14.40 -15.53
N GLU A 435 4.76 14.39 -15.69
CA GLU A 435 5.65 15.49 -15.31
C GLU A 435 5.40 16.77 -16.14
N LYS A 436 4.91 16.61 -17.37
CA LYS A 436 4.67 17.72 -18.31
C LYS A 436 3.22 18.20 -18.31
N CYS A 437 2.34 17.52 -17.57
CA CYS A 437 0.93 17.90 -17.49
C CYS A 437 0.76 19.21 -16.70
N GLU A 438 -0.11 20.07 -17.17
CA GLU A 438 -0.70 21.13 -16.38
C GLU A 438 -1.90 20.59 -15.58
N VAL A 439 -2.26 21.28 -14.49
CA VAL A 439 -3.38 20.88 -13.65
C VAL A 439 -4.52 21.89 -13.77
N GLU A 440 -5.70 21.39 -14.09
CA GLU A 440 -6.95 22.15 -14.00
C GLU A 440 -7.45 22.15 -12.55
N TYR A 441 -7.58 23.33 -11.97
CA TYR A 441 -7.98 23.50 -10.58
C TYR A 441 -9.41 24.01 -10.44
N VAL A 442 -10.10 23.52 -9.40
CA VAL A 442 -11.25 24.18 -8.79
C VAL A 442 -10.78 24.92 -7.55
N THR A 443 -11.21 26.16 -7.38
CA THR A 443 -10.91 26.98 -6.21
C THR A 443 -12.14 27.05 -5.32
N LEU A 444 -11.97 26.71 -4.05
CA LEU A 444 -12.98 26.82 -3.00
C LEU A 444 -12.57 27.91 -2.01
N PRO A 445 -13.52 28.62 -1.38
CA PRO A 445 -13.19 29.58 -0.32
C PRO A 445 -12.63 28.85 0.90
N GLY A 446 -11.60 29.44 1.52
CA GLY A 446 -11.12 29.01 2.81
C GLY A 446 -12.13 29.37 3.93
N TRP A 447 -11.91 28.85 5.13
CA TRP A 447 -12.79 29.11 6.27
C TRP A 447 -12.23 30.13 7.25
N LYS A 448 -10.94 30.40 7.25
CA LYS A 448 -10.29 31.44 8.10
C LYS A 448 -10.62 31.32 9.58
N GLU A 449 -10.83 30.11 10.05
CA GLU A 449 -11.19 29.81 11.44
C GLU A 449 -10.36 28.59 11.92
N ASP A 450 -9.85 28.67 13.16
CA ASP A 450 -9.17 27.52 13.78
C ASP A 450 -10.18 26.43 14.14
N ILE A 451 -10.13 25.34 13.38
CA ILE A 451 -11.00 24.17 13.57
C ILE A 451 -10.37 23.09 14.47
N SER A 452 -9.18 23.30 15.02
CA SER A 452 -8.46 22.30 15.81
C SER A 452 -9.21 21.82 17.06
N LYS A 453 -10.14 22.64 17.55
CA LYS A 453 -10.99 22.37 18.73
C LYS A 453 -12.39 21.88 18.39
N VAL A 454 -12.77 21.86 17.12
CA VAL A 454 -14.09 21.36 16.70
C VAL A 454 -14.16 19.85 16.92
N ARG A 455 -15.31 19.36 17.43
CA ARG A 455 -15.53 17.92 17.73
C ARG A 455 -16.85 17.39 17.18
N SER A 456 -17.74 18.27 16.68
CA SER A 456 -18.98 17.87 16.03
C SER A 456 -19.03 18.39 14.60
N TRP A 457 -19.81 17.73 13.74
CA TRP A 457 -20.01 18.18 12.37
C TRP A 457 -20.79 19.49 12.30
N GLU A 458 -21.73 19.67 13.21
CA GLU A 458 -22.57 20.85 13.30
C GLU A 458 -21.75 22.13 13.55
N ASP A 459 -20.69 22.02 14.36
CA ASP A 459 -19.81 23.14 14.74
C ASP A 459 -18.74 23.46 13.69
N MET A 460 -18.65 22.67 12.61
CA MET A 460 -17.70 22.95 11.52
C MET A 460 -18.11 24.19 10.74
N PRO A 461 -17.16 25.08 10.36
CA PRO A 461 -17.43 26.19 9.44
C PRO A 461 -18.06 25.72 8.13
N GLU A 462 -19.00 26.51 7.60
CA GLU A 462 -19.71 26.15 6.36
C GLU A 462 -18.78 25.94 5.15
N ALA A 463 -17.68 26.72 5.05
CA ALA A 463 -16.70 26.53 3.97
C ALA A 463 -15.94 25.19 4.13
N ALA A 464 -15.60 24.80 5.36
CA ALA A 464 -14.97 23.49 5.64
C ALA A 464 -15.94 22.31 5.35
N LYS A 465 -17.24 22.46 5.71
CA LYS A 465 -18.28 21.50 5.33
C LYS A 465 -18.40 21.35 3.81
N LYS A 466 -18.40 22.49 3.07
CA LYS A 466 -18.43 22.50 1.60
C LYS A 466 -17.21 21.82 0.99
N TYR A 467 -16.03 21.99 1.56
CA TYR A 467 -14.82 21.30 1.12
C TYR A 467 -15.00 19.77 1.24
N CYS A 468 -15.44 19.29 2.40
CA CYS A 468 -15.68 17.86 2.64
C CYS A 468 -16.77 17.31 1.72
N GLN A 469 -17.87 18.07 1.52
CA GLN A 469 -18.95 17.67 0.62
C GLN A 469 -18.48 17.61 -0.84
N PHE A 470 -17.69 18.59 -1.27
CA PHE A 470 -17.10 18.60 -2.61
C PHE A 470 -16.23 17.34 -2.86
N CYS A 471 -15.42 16.95 -1.88
CA CYS A 471 -14.62 15.72 -1.97
C CYS A 471 -15.52 14.48 -2.06
N GLU A 472 -16.57 14.41 -1.23
CA GLU A 472 -17.55 13.32 -1.23
C GLU A 472 -18.25 13.19 -2.59
N ASP A 473 -18.76 14.30 -3.12
CA ASP A 473 -19.45 14.36 -4.41
C ASP A 473 -18.53 13.97 -5.58
N ALA A 474 -17.28 14.46 -5.55
CA ALA A 474 -16.30 14.18 -6.57
C ALA A 474 -15.85 12.71 -6.61
N LEU A 475 -15.82 12.04 -5.45
CA LEU A 475 -15.40 10.65 -5.31
C LEU A 475 -16.58 9.66 -5.39
N GLY A 476 -17.78 10.09 -5.07
CA GLY A 476 -18.94 9.21 -4.89
C GLY A 476 -18.83 8.30 -3.66
N VAL A 477 -18.04 8.71 -2.66
CA VAL A 477 -17.72 7.93 -1.45
C VAL A 477 -17.93 8.79 -0.22
N HIS A 478 -18.65 8.27 0.79
CA HIS A 478 -18.97 9.02 1.99
C HIS A 478 -17.74 9.45 2.79
N CYS A 479 -17.60 10.78 3.01
CA CYS A 479 -16.56 11.39 3.85
C CYS A 479 -16.99 11.33 5.32
N LYS A 480 -16.73 10.20 5.98
CA LYS A 480 -17.25 9.93 7.32
C LYS A 480 -16.42 10.53 8.43
N TRP A 481 -15.11 10.56 8.30
CA TRP A 481 -14.20 11.05 9.34
C TRP A 481 -13.37 12.21 8.83
N ILE A 482 -13.28 13.27 9.66
CA ILE A 482 -12.52 14.48 9.35
C ILE A 482 -11.54 14.74 10.51
N GLY A 483 -10.24 14.65 10.21
CA GLY A 483 -9.18 14.94 11.15
C GLY A 483 -8.91 16.45 11.22
N VAL A 484 -9.06 17.01 12.41
CA VAL A 484 -8.92 18.43 12.70
C VAL A 484 -7.77 18.74 13.69
N GLY A 485 -6.81 17.83 13.82
CA GLY A 485 -5.65 17.98 14.69
C GLY A 485 -4.93 16.66 14.95
N PRO A 486 -3.79 16.66 15.66
CA PRO A 486 -2.99 15.45 15.88
C PRO A 486 -3.55 14.47 16.93
N GLY A 487 -4.30 14.98 17.93
CA GLY A 487 -4.84 14.19 19.04
C GLY A 487 -5.86 13.15 18.60
N ARG A 488 -6.03 12.09 19.41
CA ARG A 488 -7.04 11.04 19.16
C ARG A 488 -8.46 11.63 19.11
N ASP A 489 -8.76 12.56 19.98
CA ASP A 489 -10.03 13.28 20.11
C ASP A 489 -10.29 14.31 18.99
N ALA A 490 -9.24 14.72 18.26
CA ALA A 490 -9.34 15.70 17.18
C ALA A 490 -9.86 15.05 15.87
N LEU A 491 -11.03 14.44 15.95
CA LEU A 491 -11.71 13.75 14.85
C LEU A 491 -13.21 14.10 14.89
N VAL A 492 -13.70 14.69 13.81
CA VAL A 492 -15.11 14.96 13.58
C VAL A 492 -15.72 13.81 12.80
N VAL A 493 -16.90 13.34 13.18
CA VAL A 493 -17.65 12.30 12.46
C VAL A 493 -18.83 12.97 11.75
N LYS A 494 -18.85 12.88 10.42
CA LYS A 494 -19.98 13.36 9.61
C LYS A 494 -21.11 12.33 9.67
N PRO A 495 -22.35 12.76 10.01
CA PRO A 495 -23.52 11.88 9.96
C PRO A 495 -23.79 11.32 8.57
N ASN A 496 -24.39 10.13 8.48
CA ASN A 496 -24.82 9.55 7.21
C ASN A 496 -26.02 10.34 6.66
N GLY A 497 -26.00 10.66 5.37
CA GLY A 497 -27.15 11.25 4.66
C GLY A 497 -27.30 12.78 4.76
N LEU A 498 -26.20 13.47 5.11
CA LEU A 498 -26.09 14.93 4.99
C LEU A 498 -25.31 15.30 3.76
#